data_8b3da92a9a2f2709dd07b24ed15e1db2
#
_entry.id   8b3da92a9a2f2709dd07b24ed15e1db2
#
_cell.length_a   1.000
_cell.length_b   1.000
_cell.length_c   1.000
_cell.angle_alpha   90.00
_cell.angle_beta   90.00
_cell.angle_gamma   90.00
#
_symmetry.space_group_name_H-M   'P 1'
#
loop_
_entity.id
_entity.type
_entity.pdbx_description
1 polymer ?
#
loop_
_entity_poly.entity_id
_entity_poly.type
_entity_poly.pdbx_seq_one_letter_code
_entity_poly.pdbx_strand_id
1 'polypeptide(L)' 'EMKAINRQIKLISEIDKALRRIREDTYGYCLDTAEPIGLKRLMARPVAKYTIAAQEKHEKDEKVHADD' A
#
# COMPACT_ATOMS: atom_id res chain seq x y z
N GLU A 1 5.06 -21.07 11.29
CA GLU A 1 5.11 -21.27 9.85
C GLU A 1 5.73 -20.09 9.14
N MET A 2 6.54 -20.37 8.15
CA MET A 2 7.28 -19.34 7.41
C MET A 2 6.38 -18.32 6.72
N LYS A 3 5.26 -18.76 6.16
CA LYS A 3 4.31 -17.86 5.49
C LYS A 3 3.68 -16.86 6.44
N ALA A 4 3.28 -17.29 7.63
CA ALA A 4 2.68 -16.41 8.62
C ALA A 4 3.69 -15.38 9.12
N ILE A 5 4.91 -15.80 9.38
CA ILE A 5 5.99 -14.92 9.81
C ILE A 5 6.28 -13.86 8.73
N ASN A 6 6.35 -14.28 7.46
CA ASN A 6 6.62 -13.37 6.35
C ASN A 6 5.51 -12.33 6.18
N ARG A 7 4.25 -12.70 6.38
CA ARG A 7 3.13 -11.76 6.34
C ARG A 7 3.24 -10.71 7.43
N GLN A 8 3.60 -11.11 8.64
CA GLN A 8 3.76 -10.20 9.77
C GLN A 8 4.89 -9.22 9.54
N ILE A 9 6.02 -9.70 9.02
CA ILE A 9 7.17 -8.86 8.70
C ILE A 9 6.78 -7.84 7.63
N LYS A 10 6.07 -8.27 6.59
CA LYS A 10 5.60 -7.39 5.53
C LYS A 10 4.65 -6.32 6.07
N LEU A 11 3.73 -6.70 6.94
CA LEU A 11 2.78 -5.76 7.53
C LEU A 11 3.51 -4.71 8.39
N ILE A 12 4.46 -5.14 9.20
CA ILE A 12 5.26 -4.22 10.03
C ILE A 12 6.00 -3.23 9.13
N SER A 13 6.60 -3.71 8.04
CA SER A 13 7.28 -2.85 7.07
C SER A 13 6.33 -1.83 6.45
N GLU A 14 5.11 -2.23 6.10
CA GLU A 14 4.11 -1.33 5.54
C GLU A 14 3.64 -0.28 6.54
N ILE A 15 3.47 -0.67 7.80
CA ILE A 15 3.11 0.26 8.89
C ILE A 15 4.23 1.28 9.07
N ASP A 16 5.47 0.84 9.07
CA ASP A 16 6.64 1.69 9.23
C ASP A 16 6.71 2.73 8.11
N LYS A 17 6.46 2.30 6.88
CA LYS A 17 6.41 3.21 5.72
C LYS A 17 5.25 4.20 5.83
N ALA A 18 4.10 3.77 6.34
CA ALA A 18 2.96 4.65 6.56
C ALA A 18 3.28 5.73 7.59
N LEU A 19 3.92 5.34 8.69
CA LEU A 19 4.36 6.29 9.71
C LEU A 19 5.36 7.30 9.15
N ARG A 20 6.24 6.88 8.26
CA ARG A 20 7.17 7.76 7.58
C ARG A 20 6.42 8.78 6.73
N ARG A 21 5.40 8.35 6.00
CA ARG A 21 4.58 9.25 5.19
C ARG A 21 3.84 10.28 6.06
N ILE A 22 3.39 9.88 7.24
CA ILE A 22 2.78 10.83 8.19
C ILE A 22 3.78 11.90 8.58
N ARG A 23 5.01 11.52 8.90
CA ARG A 23 6.07 12.46 9.28
C ARG A 23 6.47 13.39 8.13
N GLU A 24 6.37 12.90 6.90
CA GLU A 24 6.72 13.66 5.69
C GLU A 24 5.54 14.41 5.09
N ASP A 25 4.37 14.37 5.74
CA ASP A 25 3.13 15.02 5.27
C ASP A 25 2.65 14.50 3.91
N THR A 26 2.94 13.23 3.60
CA THR A 26 2.51 12.61 2.34
C THR A 26 1.49 11.48 2.56
N TYR A 27 1.14 11.21 3.81
CA TYR A 27 0.16 10.19 4.13
C TYR A 27 -1.21 10.54 3.57
N GLY A 28 -1.90 9.53 3.03
CA GLY A 28 -3.25 9.70 2.48
C GLY A 28 -3.28 10.04 1.00
N TYR A 29 -2.13 10.15 0.37
CA TYR A 29 -2.02 10.43 -1.06
C TYR A 29 -1.41 9.25 -1.79
N CYS A 30 -1.93 8.99 -3.00
CA CYS A 30 -1.44 7.90 -3.84
C CYS A 30 0.01 8.14 -4.23
N LEU A 31 0.86 7.10 -4.09
CA LEU A 31 2.27 7.21 -4.45
C LEU A 31 2.49 7.38 -5.96
N ASP A 32 1.55 6.87 -6.77
CA ASP A 32 1.66 6.95 -8.22
C ASP A 32 1.15 8.25 -8.81
N THR A 33 -0.01 8.72 -8.30
CA THR A 33 -0.75 9.82 -8.94
C THR A 33 -0.79 11.08 -8.09
N ALA A 34 -0.39 10.98 -6.83
CA ALA A 34 -0.49 12.05 -5.84
C ALA A 34 -1.94 12.48 -5.53
N GLU A 35 -2.92 11.72 -6.02
CA GLU A 35 -4.32 11.99 -5.73
C GLU A 35 -4.69 11.52 -4.32
N PRO A 36 -5.68 12.14 -3.66
CA PRO A 36 -6.13 11.66 -2.35
C PRO A 36 -6.67 10.23 -2.45
N ILE A 37 -6.24 9.38 -1.52
CA ILE A 37 -6.71 7.99 -1.46
C ILE A 37 -8.17 7.94 -0.99
N GLY A 38 -8.55 8.84 -0.08
CA GLY A 38 -9.90 8.89 0.46
C GLY A 38 -10.00 8.28 1.84
N LEU A 39 -10.81 8.91 2.67
CA LEU A 39 -10.94 8.52 4.08
C LEU A 39 -11.49 7.11 4.24
N LYS A 40 -12.51 6.74 3.46
CA LYS A 40 -13.12 5.41 3.56
C LYS A 40 -12.10 4.29 3.34
N ARG A 41 -11.26 4.45 2.32
CA ARG A 41 -10.22 3.46 2.02
C ARG A 41 -9.18 3.42 3.11
N LEU A 42 -8.78 4.57 3.62
CA LEU A 42 -7.79 4.64 4.71
C LEU A 42 -8.33 4.06 6.01
N MET A 43 -9.61 4.22 6.29
CA MET A 43 -10.24 3.61 7.46
C MET A 43 -10.28 2.09 7.35
N ALA A 44 -10.53 1.57 6.15
CA ALA A 44 -10.54 0.14 5.91
C ALA A 44 -9.11 -0.43 5.87
N ARG A 45 -8.16 0.35 5.35
CA ARG A 45 -6.77 -0.10 5.20
C ARG A 45 -5.83 1.08 5.47
N PRO A 46 -5.43 1.28 6.74
CA PRO A 46 -4.59 2.43 7.11
C PRO A 46 -3.24 2.50 6.42
N VAL A 47 -2.72 1.37 5.95
CA VAL A 47 -1.42 1.34 5.24
C VAL A 47 -1.57 1.49 3.73
N ALA A 48 -2.77 1.77 3.23
CA ALA A 48 -3.00 1.96 1.80
C ALA A 48 -2.11 3.08 1.26
N LYS A 49 -1.42 2.79 0.16
CA LYS A 49 -0.49 3.72 -0.47
C LYS A 49 -0.90 4.12 -1.87
N TYR A 50 -1.98 3.51 -2.39
CA TYR A 50 -2.51 3.78 -3.73
C TYR A 50 -4.00 4.00 -3.68
N THR A 51 -4.53 4.77 -4.63
CA THR A 51 -5.97 4.78 -4.90
C THR A 51 -6.39 3.40 -5.37
N ILE A 52 -7.70 3.12 -5.35
CA ILE A 52 -8.22 1.83 -5.82
C ILE A 52 -7.78 1.58 -7.27
N ALA A 53 -7.90 2.59 -8.13
CA ALA A 53 -7.51 2.46 -9.54
C ALA A 53 -6.03 2.15 -9.70
N ALA A 54 -5.16 2.84 -8.96
CA ALA A 54 -3.73 2.60 -9.01
C ALA A 54 -3.37 1.22 -8.44
N GLN A 55 -4.04 0.80 -7.38
CA GLN A 55 -3.83 -0.51 -6.78
C GLN A 55 -4.18 -1.63 -7.77
N GLU A 56 -5.32 -1.49 -8.44
CA GLU A 56 -5.75 -2.45 -9.45
C GLU A 56 -4.74 -2.55 -10.60
N LYS A 57 -4.21 -1.42 -11.03
CA LYS A 57 -3.19 -1.38 -12.06
C LYS A 57 -1.93 -2.12 -11.62
N HIS A 58 -1.47 -1.90 -10.39
CA HIS A 58 -0.30 -2.60 -9.86
C HIS A 58 -0.52 -4.11 -9.78
N GLU A 59 -1.69 -4.53 -9.30
CA GLU A 59 -2.02 -5.94 -9.23
C GLU A 59 -2.04 -6.59 -10.60
N LYS A 60 -2.56 -5.88 -11.59
CA LYS A 60 -2.59 -6.35 -12.97
C LYS A 60 -1.18 -6.50 -13.53
N ASP A 61 -0.33 -5.52 -13.29
CA ASP A 61 1.07 -5.56 -13.72
C ASP A 61 1.83 -6.70 -13.03
N GLU A 62 1.58 -6.92 -11.75
CA GLU A 62 2.18 -8.02 -11.01
C GLU A 62 1.78 -9.39 -11.59
N LYS A 63 0.51 -9.53 -11.98
CA LYS A 63 0.04 -10.76 -12.62
C LYS A 63 0.76 -11.02 -13.93
N VAL A 64 1.00 -9.99 -14.72
CA VAL A 64 1.72 -10.11 -15.99
C VAL A 64 3.17 -10.54 -15.75
N HIS A 65 3.80 -10.01 -14.70
CA HIS A 65 5.19 -10.32 -14.39
C HIS A 65 5.40 -11.55 -13.52
N ALA A 66 4.33 -12.06 -12.90
CA ALA A 66 4.42 -13.21 -12.01
C ALA A 66 4.83 -14.50 -12.74
N ASP A 67 4.62 -14.55 -14.04
CA ASP A 67 4.95 -15.72 -14.86
C ASP A 67 6.40 -15.71 -15.37
N ASP A 68 7.13 -14.68 -15.09
CA ASP A 68 8.55 -14.59 -15.52
C ASP A 68 9.50 -15.41 -14.62
#